data_1be1c9770f62d9cc71cf9ed1fb7cfaf0
#
_entry.id   1be1c9770f62d9cc71cf9ed1fb7cfaf0
#
_cell.length_a   1.000
_cell.length_b   1.000
_cell.length_c   1.000
_cell.angle_alpha   90.00
_cell.angle_beta   90.00
_cell.angle_gamma   90.00
#
_symmetry.space_group_name_H-M   'P 1'
#
loop_
_entity.id
_entity.type
_entity.pdbx_description
1 polymer ?
#
loop_
_entity_poly.entity_id
_entity_poly.type
_entity_poly.pdbx_seq_one_letter_code
_entity_poly.pdbx_strand_id
1 'polypeptide(L)'
;MTEKNARPLKLCPRQERVARALLLAGDRWTWREDIDRIAGASNGPAVIQALRRKGIQIDTQTAERIDRDGKPCKPGRYRLDPKAADVLAVYGFSA
;
A
#
# COMPACT_ATOMS: atom_id res chain seq x y z
N MET A 1 -6.89 -29.95 8.33
CA MET A 1 -6.95 -29.35 7.99
C MET A 1 -6.65 -28.55 7.76
N THR A 2 -6.64 -28.33 7.91
CA THR A 2 -6.54 -27.59 7.60
C THR A 2 -6.04 -26.77 7.21
N GLU A 3 -5.44 -26.75 7.01
CA GLU A 3 -4.79 -26.05 6.37
C GLU A 3 -5.00 -25.51 5.23
N LYS A 4 -5.38 -25.92 4.71
CA LYS A 4 -5.75 -25.34 3.52
C LYS A 4 -6.12 -23.95 3.62
N ASN A 5 -6.52 -23.58 4.74
CA ASN A 5 -6.82 -22.18 4.97
C ASN A 5 -5.58 -21.35 5.10
N ALA A 6 -4.44 -21.99 5.14
CA ALA A 6 -3.18 -21.30 5.16
C ALA A 6 -2.68 -20.97 3.77
N ARG A 7 -3.58 -20.97 2.82
CA ARG A 7 -3.23 -20.61 1.46
C ARG A 7 -2.65 -19.20 1.43
N PRO A 8 -1.48 -18.99 0.80
CA PRO A 8 -0.92 -17.66 0.73
C PRO A 8 -1.82 -16.69 -0.03
N LEU A 9 -1.79 -15.45 0.37
CA LEU A 9 -2.52 -14.42 -0.33
C LEU A 9 -1.92 -14.23 -1.70
N LYS A 10 -2.75 -14.35 -2.73
CA LYS A 10 -2.28 -14.12 -4.07
C LYS A 10 -2.44 -12.64 -4.41
N LEU A 11 -1.34 -12.01 -4.70
CA LEU A 11 -1.31 -10.64 -5.15
C LEU A 11 -0.81 -10.62 -6.58
N CYS A 12 -1.42 -9.80 -7.42
CA CYS A 12 -0.86 -9.60 -8.76
C CYS A 12 0.42 -8.79 -8.62
N PRO A 13 1.30 -8.79 -9.65
CA PRO A 13 2.58 -8.11 -9.55
C PRO A 13 2.48 -6.66 -9.11
N ARG A 14 1.46 -5.96 -9.57
CA ARG A 14 1.25 -4.56 -9.20
C ARG A 14 0.96 -4.41 -7.72
N GLN A 15 0.07 -5.25 -7.20
CA GLN A 15 -0.29 -5.26 -5.79
C GLN A 15 0.92 -5.64 -4.93
N GLU A 16 1.68 -6.61 -5.39
CA GLU A 16 2.86 -7.07 -4.66
C GLU A 16 3.89 -5.96 -4.54
N ARG A 17 4.15 -5.24 -5.62
CA ARG A 17 5.11 -4.13 -5.60
C ARG A 17 4.71 -3.07 -4.59
N VAL A 18 3.42 -2.71 -4.58
CA VAL A 18 2.93 -1.68 -3.66
C VAL A 18 2.99 -2.17 -2.21
N ALA A 19 2.56 -3.41 -1.96
CA ALA A 19 2.60 -3.96 -0.61
C ALA A 19 4.02 -4.02 -0.08
N ARG A 20 4.96 -4.43 -0.91
CA ARG A 20 6.36 -4.53 -0.51
C ARG A 20 6.96 -3.15 -0.23
N ALA A 21 6.62 -2.18 -1.06
CA ALA A 21 7.10 -0.81 -0.86
C ALA A 21 6.58 -0.20 0.43
N LEU A 22 5.31 -0.44 0.74
CA LEU A 22 4.73 0.06 1.98
C LEU A 22 5.36 -0.63 3.20
N LEU A 23 5.64 -1.92 3.08
CA LEU A 23 6.28 -2.65 4.16
C LEU A 23 7.69 -2.12 4.42
N LEU A 24 8.44 -1.86 3.37
CA LEU A 24 9.79 -1.31 3.51
C LEU A 24 9.79 0.11 4.05
N ALA A 25 8.76 0.89 3.72
CA ALA A 25 8.63 2.25 4.24
C ALA A 25 8.33 2.29 5.73
N GLY A 26 7.71 1.23 6.26
CA GLY A 26 7.42 1.13 7.68
C GLY A 26 6.49 2.25 8.14
N ASP A 27 6.95 3.06 9.08
CA ASP A 27 6.17 4.17 9.65
C ASP A 27 6.08 5.38 8.73
N ARG A 28 6.87 5.41 7.67
CA ARG A 28 6.91 6.58 6.80
C ARG A 28 5.73 6.56 5.85
N TRP A 29 5.26 7.75 5.55
CA TRP A 29 4.17 7.91 4.60
C TRP A 29 4.70 7.85 3.18
N THR A 30 3.92 7.24 2.29
CA THR A 30 4.22 7.18 0.87
C THR A 30 3.16 7.97 0.11
N TRP A 31 3.59 8.92 -0.69
CA TRP A 31 2.69 9.77 -1.43
C TRP A 31 1.98 9.00 -2.54
N ARG A 32 0.78 9.45 -2.88
CA ARG A 32 -0.01 8.82 -3.95
C ARG A 32 0.78 8.72 -5.26
N GLU A 33 1.51 9.78 -5.61
CA GLU A 33 2.27 9.75 -6.86
C GLU A 33 3.36 8.69 -6.85
N ASP A 34 3.94 8.42 -5.70
CA ASP A 34 4.92 7.36 -5.55
C ASP A 34 4.26 5.99 -5.68
N ILE A 35 3.06 5.85 -5.11
CA ILE A 35 2.29 4.61 -5.25
C ILE A 35 1.98 4.36 -6.73
N ASP A 36 1.56 5.40 -7.45
CA ASP A 36 1.29 5.27 -8.89
C ASP A 36 2.52 4.80 -9.64
N ARG A 37 3.67 5.37 -9.33
CA ARG A 37 4.92 5.02 -9.98
C ARG A 37 5.34 3.59 -9.66
N ILE A 38 5.21 3.19 -8.41
CA ILE A 38 5.55 1.85 -7.96
C ILE A 38 4.64 0.82 -8.62
N ALA A 39 3.35 1.14 -8.70
CA ALA A 39 2.39 0.26 -9.34
C ALA A 39 2.59 0.19 -10.85
N GLY A 40 3.21 1.20 -11.44
CA GLY A 40 3.42 1.25 -12.87
C GLY A 40 2.18 1.70 -13.63
N ALA A 41 1.28 2.41 -12.96
CA ALA A 41 0.05 2.91 -13.58
C ALA A 41 -0.49 4.04 -12.72
N SER A 42 -1.28 4.92 -13.32
CA SER A 42 -1.88 6.05 -12.60
C SER A 42 -3.14 5.62 -11.84
N ASN A 43 -3.07 4.48 -11.17
CA ASN A 43 -4.23 3.88 -10.53
C ASN A 43 -3.89 3.37 -9.12
N GLY A 44 -3.01 4.08 -8.45
CA GLY A 44 -2.58 3.72 -7.11
C GLY A 44 -3.72 3.52 -6.13
N PRO A 45 -4.71 4.45 -6.05
CA PRO A 45 -5.82 4.26 -5.12
C PRO A 45 -6.59 2.97 -5.33
N ALA A 46 -6.74 2.51 -6.56
CA ALA A 46 -7.42 1.25 -6.82
C ALA A 46 -6.60 0.06 -6.30
N VAL A 47 -5.28 0.13 -6.42
CA VAL A 47 -4.40 -0.90 -5.88
C VAL A 47 -4.51 -0.93 -4.36
N ILE A 48 -4.52 0.24 -3.72
CA ILE A 48 -4.69 0.35 -2.27
C ILE A 48 -6.02 -0.28 -1.85
N GLN A 49 -7.10 0.01 -2.57
CA GLN A 49 -8.41 -0.57 -2.26
C GLN A 49 -8.40 -2.09 -2.40
N ALA A 50 -7.73 -2.59 -3.45
CA ALA A 50 -7.63 -4.02 -3.65
C ALA A 50 -6.90 -4.70 -2.50
N LEU A 51 -5.83 -4.07 -2.01
CA LEU A 51 -5.10 -4.59 -0.87
C LEU A 51 -5.95 -4.59 0.39
N ARG A 52 -6.72 -3.52 0.60
CA ARG A 52 -7.63 -3.44 1.75
C ARG A 52 -8.67 -4.54 1.73
N ARG A 53 -9.21 -4.85 0.57
CA ARG A 53 -10.18 -5.93 0.43
C ARG A 53 -9.60 -7.28 0.79
N LYS A 54 -8.30 -7.41 0.70
CA LYS A 54 -7.61 -8.65 1.05
C LYS A 54 -7.18 -8.69 2.50
N GLY A 55 -7.61 -7.71 3.30
CA GLY A 55 -7.34 -7.70 4.72
C GLY A 55 -6.09 -6.95 5.13
N ILE A 56 -5.45 -6.28 4.19
CA ILE A 56 -4.25 -5.50 4.48
C ILE A 56 -4.67 -4.09 4.83
N GLN A 57 -4.47 -3.71 6.08
CA GLN A 57 -4.90 -2.41 6.57
C GLN A 57 -3.88 -1.34 6.22
N ILE A 58 -4.34 -0.32 5.51
CA ILE A 58 -3.49 0.77 5.04
C ILE A 58 -4.13 2.08 5.46
N ASP A 59 -3.40 2.89 6.20
CA ASP A 59 -3.85 4.20 6.63
C ASP A 59 -3.73 5.19 5.49
N THR A 60 -4.65 6.12 5.43
CA THR A 60 -4.65 7.19 4.44
C THR A 60 -4.72 8.53 5.16
N GLN A 61 -3.95 9.49 4.68
CA GLN A 61 -4.01 10.85 5.18
C GLN A 61 -3.79 11.80 4.02
N THR A 62 -4.51 12.91 4.00
CA THR A 62 -4.22 13.98 3.05
C THR A 62 -3.37 15.03 3.75
N ALA A 63 -2.53 15.71 2.99
CA ALA A 63 -1.69 16.76 3.53
C ALA A 63 -1.62 17.88 2.52
N GLU A 64 -1.63 19.12 3.02
CA GLU A 64 -1.55 20.27 2.14
C GLU A 64 -0.14 20.42 1.58
N ARG A 65 -0.07 20.67 0.29
CA ARG A 65 1.18 20.90 -0.40
C ARG A 65 0.96 21.98 -1.47
N ILE A 66 2.05 22.55 -1.91
CA ILE A 66 2.04 23.44 -3.06
C ILE A 66 2.58 22.64 -4.23
N ASP A 67 1.81 22.58 -5.33
CA ASP A 67 2.26 21.84 -6.50
C ASP A 67 3.29 22.67 -7.28
N ARG A 68 3.79 22.08 -8.36
CA ARG A 68 4.84 22.76 -9.14
C ARG A 68 4.37 24.05 -9.81
N ASP A 69 3.07 24.23 -9.93
CA ASP A 69 2.49 25.44 -10.49
C ASP A 69 2.21 26.49 -9.43
N GLY A 70 2.58 26.22 -8.18
CA GLY A 70 2.37 27.14 -7.09
C GLY A 70 0.96 27.10 -6.53
N LYS A 71 0.16 26.11 -6.88
CA LYS A 71 -1.22 26.01 -6.43
C LYS A 71 -1.32 25.08 -5.24
N PRO A 72 -2.15 25.40 -4.25
CA PRO A 72 -2.35 24.47 -3.14
C PRO A 72 -3.06 23.22 -3.59
N CYS A 73 -2.63 22.08 -3.06
CA CYS A 73 -3.25 20.80 -3.32
C CYS A 73 -3.20 19.95 -2.07
N LYS A 74 -3.99 18.89 -2.04
CA LYS A 74 -4.05 17.99 -0.89
C LYS A 74 -3.87 16.54 -1.36
N PRO A 75 -2.67 16.17 -1.79
CA PRO A 75 -2.43 14.79 -2.22
C PRO A 75 -2.59 13.84 -1.05
N GLY A 76 -3.04 12.63 -1.37
CA GLY A 76 -3.13 11.58 -0.40
C GLY A 76 -1.78 10.94 -0.16
N ARG A 77 -1.61 10.37 1.01
CA ARG A 77 -0.45 9.57 1.33
C ARG A 77 -0.90 8.35 2.13
N TYR A 78 -0.10 7.32 2.08
CA TYR A 78 -0.46 6.02 2.62
C TYR A 78 0.63 5.48 3.52
N ARG A 79 0.23 4.72 4.51
CA ARG A 79 1.16 4.06 5.42
C ARG A 79 0.54 2.74 5.84
N LEU A 80 1.37 1.71 5.88
CA LEU A 80 0.91 0.41 6.33
C LEU A 80 0.65 0.45 7.84
N ASP A 81 -0.51 -0.06 8.25
CA ASP A 81 -0.80 -0.20 9.67
C ASP A 81 0.18 -1.22 10.26
N PRO A 82 0.71 -1.00 11.48
CA PRO A 82 1.64 -1.96 12.06
C PRO A 82 1.11 -3.39 12.11
N LYS A 83 -0.20 -3.55 12.31
CA LYS A 83 -0.81 -4.88 12.32
C LYS A 83 -0.82 -5.52 10.95
N ALA A 84 -0.82 -4.72 9.91
CA ALA A 84 -0.80 -5.25 8.54
C ALA A 84 0.54 -5.89 8.21
N ALA A 85 1.62 -5.47 8.84
CA ALA A 85 2.90 -6.11 8.66
C ALA A 85 2.84 -7.58 9.10
N ASP A 86 2.14 -7.86 10.18
CA ASP A 86 1.94 -9.23 10.66
C ASP A 86 1.12 -10.03 9.66
N VAL A 87 0.08 -9.41 9.10
CA VAL A 87 -0.74 -10.07 8.09
C VAL A 87 0.09 -10.40 6.86
N LEU A 88 0.90 -9.46 6.41
CA LEU A 88 1.76 -9.69 5.25
C LEU A 88 2.79 -10.79 5.52
N ALA A 89 3.30 -10.87 6.73
CA ALA A 89 4.26 -11.92 7.09
C ALA A 89 3.63 -13.30 6.95
N VAL A 90 2.34 -13.43 7.28
CA VAL A 90 1.61 -14.68 7.11
C VAL A 90 1.57 -15.09 5.64
N TYR A 91 1.56 -14.13 4.73
CA TYR A 91 1.51 -14.39 3.30
C TYR A 91 2.89 -14.43 2.65
N GLY A 92 3.93 -14.48 3.46
CA GLY A 92 5.28 -14.65 2.95
C GLY A 92 6.05 -13.37 2.65
N PHE A 93 5.51 -12.23 3.03
CA PHE A 93 6.22 -10.97 2.86
C PHE A 93 7.07 -10.68 4.11
N SER A 94 8.28 -10.24 3.87
CA SER A 94 9.15 -9.77 4.95
C SER A 94 9.96 -8.59 4.46
N ALA A 95 10.21 -7.69 5.38
CA ALA A 95 11.02 -6.51 5.07
C ALA A 95 12.50 -6.85 4.99
#